data_2d247c6b07492c9d500bbc0a4665b37b
#
_entry.id   2d247c6b07492c9d500bbc0a4665b37b
#
_cell.length_a   1.000
_cell.length_b   1.000
_cell.length_c   1.000
_cell.angle_alpha   90.00
_cell.angle_beta   90.00
_cell.angle_gamma   90.00
#
_symmetry.space_group_name_H-M   'P 1'
#
loop_
_entity.id
_entity.type
_entity.pdbx_description
1 polymer ?
#
loop_
_entity_poly.entity_id
_entity_poly.type
_entity_poly.pdbx_seq_one_letter_code
_entity_poly.pdbx_strand_id
1 'polypeptide(L)'
;MSTFADRHIGTTLETQRTMLDALGISDADAPVETLMRSAVPAAIFTEAEVSSSIPHAATEAEALAELRGFASRNTVNRPMIGLGYYGTITPSVIQRNVLENPSWYTAYTPYQPEISQGRLEALINFQTMVADLTGLSTANASMLDESTAVAEGMLLARRASKSKSNVFVVDADAFPQTKALLSTRAAALGIELVERDLSGREALPEELFGVFVQYPAASGLVWDPSAVIDAAHVAGGLAVVAADLLALTLISSPGSL
;
A
#
# COMPACT_ATOMS: atom_id res chain seq x y z
N MET A 1 -32.76 -2.11 23.30
CA MET A 1 -31.95 -2.17 22.06
C MET A 1 -31.01 -3.35 22.23
N SER A 2 -30.80 -4.15 21.20
CA SER A 2 -29.80 -5.23 21.25
C SER A 2 -28.39 -4.63 21.34
N THR A 3 -27.52 -5.25 22.11
CA THR A 3 -26.12 -4.84 22.21
C THR A 3 -25.35 -5.22 20.93
N PHE A 4 -24.15 -4.70 20.77
CA PHE A 4 -23.26 -5.12 19.67
C PHE A 4 -23.02 -6.64 19.73
N ALA A 5 -22.76 -7.17 20.94
CA ALA A 5 -22.56 -8.60 21.16
C ALA A 5 -23.76 -9.44 20.69
N ASP A 6 -24.99 -9.04 21.00
CA ASP A 6 -26.21 -9.75 20.60
C ASP A 6 -26.37 -9.90 19.09
N ARG A 7 -25.78 -8.97 18.32
CA ARG A 7 -25.86 -8.97 16.86
C ARG A 7 -24.68 -9.66 16.16
N HIS A 8 -23.53 -9.79 16.85
CA HIS A 8 -22.29 -10.25 16.23
C HIS A 8 -21.78 -11.58 16.79
N ILE A 9 -22.19 -11.94 18.02
CA ILE A 9 -21.92 -13.27 18.57
C ILE A 9 -23.03 -14.20 18.11
N GLY A 10 -22.67 -15.23 17.33
CA GLY A 10 -23.64 -16.11 16.67
C GLY A 10 -24.41 -17.06 17.59
N THR A 11 -23.98 -17.25 18.83
CA THR A 11 -24.62 -18.16 19.80
C THR A 11 -25.36 -17.38 20.88
N THR A 12 -26.61 -17.74 21.12
CA THR A 12 -27.37 -17.27 22.28
C THR A 12 -26.99 -18.09 23.53
N LEU A 13 -27.32 -17.60 24.72
CA LEU A 13 -27.10 -18.37 25.96
C LEU A 13 -27.82 -19.72 25.92
N GLU A 14 -28.96 -19.83 25.29
CA GLU A 14 -29.71 -21.09 25.13
C GLU A 14 -28.99 -22.07 24.21
N THR A 15 -28.52 -21.57 23.05
CA THR A 15 -27.73 -22.42 22.13
C THR A 15 -26.41 -22.83 22.71
N GLN A 16 -25.73 -21.97 23.49
CA GLN A 16 -24.51 -22.33 24.21
C GLN A 16 -24.76 -23.46 25.22
N ARG A 17 -25.86 -23.42 26.00
CA ARG A 17 -26.23 -24.48 26.89
C ARG A 17 -26.45 -25.79 26.14
N THR A 18 -27.23 -25.77 25.06
CA THR A 18 -27.45 -26.95 24.24
C THR A 18 -26.14 -27.56 23.72
N MET A 19 -25.19 -26.71 23.30
CA MET A 19 -23.86 -27.17 22.85
C MET A 19 -23.06 -27.81 23.99
N LEU A 20 -23.07 -27.21 25.18
CA LEU A 20 -22.35 -27.72 26.36
C LEU A 20 -22.98 -29.03 26.85
N ASP A 21 -24.31 -29.14 26.87
CA ASP A 21 -25.03 -30.36 27.20
C ASP A 21 -24.67 -31.50 26.23
N ALA A 22 -24.57 -31.21 24.94
CA ALA A 22 -24.14 -32.20 23.94
C ALA A 22 -22.69 -32.68 24.14
N LEU A 23 -21.85 -31.88 24.79
CA LEU A 23 -20.48 -32.23 25.19
C LEU A 23 -20.41 -32.90 26.58
N GLY A 24 -21.55 -33.08 27.23
CA GLY A 24 -21.61 -33.67 28.58
C GLY A 24 -21.12 -32.72 29.70
N ILE A 25 -21.11 -31.41 29.43
CA ILE A 25 -20.69 -30.39 30.40
C ILE A 25 -21.93 -29.75 31.00
N SER A 26 -22.32 -30.23 32.18
CA SER A 26 -23.52 -29.82 32.89
C SER A 26 -23.27 -28.86 34.07
N ASP A 27 -22.05 -28.36 34.23
CA ASP A 27 -21.74 -27.38 35.27
C ASP A 27 -22.47 -26.07 34.99
N ALA A 28 -23.45 -25.74 35.84
CA ALA A 28 -24.31 -24.57 35.63
C ALA A 28 -23.62 -23.26 36.01
N ASP A 29 -22.57 -23.30 36.84
CA ASP A 29 -21.95 -22.08 37.37
C ASP A 29 -20.78 -21.56 36.53
N ALA A 30 -19.98 -22.45 35.92
CA ALA A 30 -18.83 -22.06 35.10
C ALA A 30 -18.61 -23.02 33.90
N PRO A 31 -19.58 -23.14 32.96
CA PRO A 31 -19.52 -24.17 31.94
C PRO A 31 -18.37 -23.97 30.96
N VAL A 32 -17.99 -22.72 30.62
CA VAL A 32 -16.87 -22.43 29.74
C VAL A 32 -15.54 -22.74 30.38
N GLU A 33 -15.39 -22.43 31.66
CA GLU A 33 -14.19 -22.77 32.43
C GLU A 33 -14.02 -24.30 32.57
N THR A 34 -15.11 -25.02 32.82
CA THR A 34 -15.12 -26.49 32.87
C THR A 34 -14.67 -27.08 31.53
N LEU A 35 -15.16 -26.54 30.41
CA LEU A 35 -14.71 -26.94 29.08
C LEU A 35 -13.22 -26.68 28.89
N MET A 36 -12.74 -25.50 29.25
CA MET A 36 -11.32 -25.14 29.14
C MET A 36 -10.45 -26.06 30.00
N ARG A 37 -10.84 -26.31 31.21
CA ARG A 37 -10.11 -27.23 32.14
C ARG A 37 -10.13 -28.67 31.64
N SER A 38 -11.15 -29.11 30.94
CA SER A 38 -11.20 -30.45 30.34
C SER A 38 -10.29 -30.59 29.12
N ALA A 39 -10.04 -29.48 28.39
CA ALA A 39 -9.25 -29.48 27.18
C ALA A 39 -7.76 -29.16 27.41
N VAL A 40 -7.44 -28.37 28.46
CA VAL A 40 -6.07 -27.93 28.77
C VAL A 40 -5.50 -28.74 29.90
N PRO A 41 -4.34 -29.41 29.73
CA PRO A 41 -3.69 -30.13 30.83
C PRO A 41 -3.45 -29.23 32.05
N ALA A 42 -3.77 -29.72 33.26
CA ALA A 42 -3.70 -28.93 34.48
C ALA A 42 -2.30 -28.31 34.75
N ALA A 43 -1.24 -28.97 34.30
CA ALA A 43 0.14 -28.50 34.47
C ALA A 43 0.48 -27.23 33.69
N ILE A 44 -0.29 -26.90 32.63
CA ILE A 44 -0.07 -25.74 31.79
C ILE A 44 -1.27 -24.78 31.81
N PHE A 45 -2.31 -25.10 32.57
CA PHE A 45 -3.48 -24.24 32.73
C PHE A 45 -3.12 -23.06 33.64
N THR A 46 -3.22 -21.87 33.12
CA THR A 46 -3.08 -20.61 33.86
C THR A 46 -4.41 -19.89 33.85
N GLU A 47 -4.90 -19.49 35.01
CA GLU A 47 -6.02 -18.57 35.09
C GLU A 47 -5.55 -17.22 34.54
N ALA A 48 -6.07 -16.86 33.38
CA ALA A 48 -5.83 -15.53 32.83
C ALA A 48 -6.63 -14.52 33.66
N GLU A 49 -5.96 -13.78 34.53
CA GLU A 49 -6.56 -12.56 35.05
C GLU A 49 -6.82 -11.60 33.87
N VAL A 50 -8.09 -11.40 33.55
CA VAL A 50 -8.47 -10.33 32.61
C VAL A 50 -7.99 -9.02 33.22
N SER A 51 -7.03 -8.38 32.58
CA SER A 51 -6.45 -7.13 33.08
C SER A 51 -7.55 -6.12 33.37
N SER A 52 -7.61 -5.62 34.60
CA SER A 52 -8.53 -4.54 35.00
C SER A 52 -8.30 -3.23 34.22
N SER A 53 -7.21 -3.18 33.43
CA SER A 53 -6.92 -2.05 32.53
C SER A 53 -7.74 -2.07 31.25
N ILE A 54 -8.43 -3.16 30.92
CA ILE A 54 -9.34 -3.21 29.76
C ILE A 54 -10.63 -2.50 30.15
N PRO A 55 -11.01 -1.42 29.46
CA PRO A 55 -12.25 -0.70 29.75
C PRO A 55 -13.47 -1.58 29.45
N HIS A 56 -14.60 -1.25 30.05
CA HIS A 56 -15.88 -1.87 29.71
C HIS A 56 -16.20 -1.66 28.23
N ALA A 57 -16.95 -2.61 27.65
CA ALA A 57 -17.42 -2.51 26.28
C ALA A 57 -18.28 -1.24 26.11
N ALA A 58 -17.91 -0.41 25.15
CA ALA A 58 -18.68 0.78 24.78
C ALA A 58 -19.87 0.41 23.87
N THR A 59 -20.93 1.17 23.96
CA THR A 59 -21.99 1.14 22.95
C THR A 59 -21.50 1.80 21.66
N GLU A 60 -22.17 1.54 20.54
CA GLU A 60 -21.84 2.18 19.25
C GLU A 60 -21.91 3.72 19.34
N ALA A 61 -22.90 4.25 20.08
CA ALA A 61 -23.05 5.69 20.26
C ALA A 61 -21.87 6.29 21.07
N GLU A 62 -21.44 5.61 22.13
CA GLU A 62 -20.29 6.02 22.94
C GLU A 62 -18.98 5.96 22.13
N ALA A 63 -18.76 4.87 21.39
CA ALA A 63 -17.58 4.73 20.55
C ALA A 63 -17.52 5.83 19.47
N LEU A 64 -18.62 6.14 18.81
CA LEU A 64 -18.71 7.24 17.85
C LEU A 64 -18.51 8.61 18.50
N ALA A 65 -19.03 8.81 19.71
CA ALA A 65 -18.83 10.08 20.45
C ALA A 65 -17.36 10.26 20.84
N GLU A 66 -16.69 9.20 21.28
CA GLU A 66 -15.27 9.21 21.59
C GLU A 66 -14.41 9.51 20.35
N LEU A 67 -14.69 8.83 19.21
CA LEU A 67 -14.00 9.09 17.95
C LEU A 67 -14.18 10.54 17.47
N ARG A 68 -15.39 11.10 17.60
CA ARG A 68 -15.65 12.52 17.31
C ARG A 68 -14.86 13.43 18.26
N GLY A 69 -14.74 13.04 19.53
CA GLY A 69 -13.92 13.73 20.51
C GLY A 69 -12.44 13.76 20.13
N PHE A 70 -11.89 12.66 19.59
CA PHE A 70 -10.53 12.64 19.04
C PHE A 70 -10.41 13.51 17.79
N ALA A 71 -11.34 13.37 16.86
CA ALA A 71 -11.34 14.16 15.62
C ALA A 71 -11.42 15.69 15.89
N SER A 72 -12.23 16.11 16.87
CA SER A 72 -12.39 17.53 17.21
C SER A 72 -11.16 18.19 17.83
N ARG A 73 -10.19 17.38 18.33
CA ARG A 73 -8.93 17.88 18.87
C ARG A 73 -7.87 18.11 17.79
N ASN A 74 -8.10 17.61 16.57
CA ASN A 74 -7.20 17.83 15.47
C ASN A 74 -7.31 19.26 14.93
N THR A 75 -6.20 19.89 14.64
CA THR A 75 -6.17 21.16 13.92
C THR A 75 -5.82 20.89 12.47
N VAL A 76 -6.76 21.21 11.57
CA VAL A 76 -6.53 21.06 10.13
C VAL A 76 -5.81 22.31 9.63
N ASN A 77 -4.50 22.21 9.50
CA ASN A 77 -3.65 23.27 8.94
C ASN A 77 -3.54 23.12 7.42
N ARG A 78 -3.18 24.22 6.75
CA ARG A 78 -2.79 24.16 5.33
C ARG A 78 -1.41 23.48 5.24
N PRO A 79 -1.28 22.33 4.57
CA PRO A 79 0.00 21.65 4.42
C PRO A 79 0.89 22.46 3.47
N MET A 80 2.13 22.75 3.90
CA MET A 80 3.14 23.48 3.13
C MET A 80 4.45 22.68 2.99
N ILE A 81 4.45 21.43 3.43
CA ILE A 81 5.66 20.57 3.40
C ILE A 81 6.00 20.19 1.95
N GLY A 82 5.00 19.87 1.15
CA GLY A 82 5.19 19.41 -0.24
C GLY A 82 5.76 17.99 -0.30
N LEU A 83 7.01 17.85 -0.74
CA LEU A 83 7.73 16.59 -0.90
C LEU A 83 7.05 15.61 -1.91
N GLY A 84 6.36 16.15 -2.91
CA GLY A 84 5.68 15.39 -3.95
C GLY A 84 4.25 14.98 -3.63
N TYR A 85 3.78 15.15 -2.39
CA TYR A 85 2.43 14.78 -1.98
C TYR A 85 1.64 16.03 -1.58
N TYR A 86 0.80 16.50 -2.49
CA TYR A 86 -0.01 17.70 -2.31
C TYR A 86 -1.47 17.31 -2.05
N GLY A 87 -2.23 18.23 -1.45
CA GLY A 87 -3.67 18.08 -1.27
C GLY A 87 -4.36 17.95 -2.62
N THR A 88 -5.30 17.00 -2.71
CA THR A 88 -6.14 16.78 -3.89
C THR A 88 -7.60 16.96 -3.55
N ILE A 89 -8.41 17.24 -4.57
CA ILE A 89 -9.88 17.33 -4.43
C ILE A 89 -10.46 16.03 -4.96
N THR A 90 -11.05 15.23 -4.07
CA THR A 90 -11.73 14.00 -4.45
C THR A 90 -13.09 14.34 -5.08
N PRO A 91 -13.36 13.91 -6.34
CA PRO A 91 -14.69 14.06 -6.93
C PRO A 91 -15.76 13.37 -6.09
N SER A 92 -16.91 14.03 -5.90
CA SER A 92 -18.00 13.54 -5.02
C SER A 92 -18.51 12.15 -5.47
N VAL A 93 -18.51 11.86 -6.77
CA VAL A 93 -18.93 10.57 -7.31
C VAL A 93 -17.97 9.45 -6.89
N ILE A 94 -16.67 9.71 -6.88
CA ILE A 94 -15.64 8.76 -6.43
C ILE A 94 -15.75 8.56 -4.92
N GLN A 95 -15.88 9.64 -4.16
CA GLN A 95 -16.07 9.55 -2.71
C GLN A 95 -17.24 8.64 -2.37
N ARG A 96 -18.43 8.95 -2.90
CA ARG A 96 -19.66 8.22 -2.57
C ARG A 96 -19.68 6.78 -3.11
N ASN A 97 -19.31 6.58 -4.36
CA ASN A 97 -19.54 5.31 -5.05
C ASN A 97 -18.35 4.33 -4.94
N VAL A 98 -17.18 4.81 -4.54
CA VAL A 98 -15.98 3.97 -4.38
C VAL A 98 -15.52 3.99 -2.92
N LEU A 99 -15.12 5.13 -2.38
CA LEU A 99 -14.51 5.22 -1.06
C LEU A 99 -15.47 4.89 0.09
N GLU A 100 -16.75 5.28 -0.04
CA GLU A 100 -17.80 5.01 0.96
C GLU A 100 -18.56 3.71 0.70
N ASN A 101 -18.30 3.02 -0.40
CA ASN A 101 -19.03 1.82 -0.79
C ASN A 101 -18.37 0.56 -0.19
N PRO A 102 -19.07 -0.18 0.71
CA PRO A 102 -18.52 -1.38 1.35
C PRO A 102 -18.08 -2.46 0.37
N SER A 103 -18.74 -2.56 -0.79
CA SER A 103 -18.36 -3.52 -1.84
C SER A 103 -16.93 -3.33 -2.35
N TRP A 104 -16.39 -2.11 -2.26
CA TRP A 104 -15.02 -1.79 -2.63
C TRP A 104 -14.06 -1.90 -1.46
N TYR A 105 -14.31 -1.22 -0.34
CA TYR A 105 -13.33 -1.20 0.76
C TYR A 105 -13.29 -2.49 1.59
N THR A 106 -14.29 -3.39 1.49
CA THR A 106 -14.24 -4.73 2.07
C THR A 106 -13.73 -5.78 1.08
N ALA A 107 -13.40 -5.38 -0.17
CA ALA A 107 -12.93 -6.29 -1.18
C ALA A 107 -11.59 -6.91 -0.80
N TYR A 108 -11.50 -8.23 -0.94
CA TYR A 108 -10.27 -8.98 -0.80
C TYR A 108 -9.67 -9.30 -2.17
N THR A 109 -8.45 -9.84 -2.19
CA THR A 109 -7.82 -10.30 -3.43
C THR A 109 -8.75 -11.25 -4.19
N PRO A 110 -8.97 -11.07 -5.50
CA PRO A 110 -9.92 -11.86 -6.27
C PRO A 110 -9.37 -13.24 -6.63
N TYR A 111 -9.16 -14.09 -5.63
CA TYR A 111 -8.68 -15.47 -5.84
C TYR A 111 -9.68 -16.35 -6.61
N GLN A 112 -10.97 -16.05 -6.50
CA GLN A 112 -12.04 -16.75 -7.22
C GLN A 112 -12.58 -15.85 -8.32
N PRO A 113 -12.12 -15.99 -9.56
CA PRO A 113 -12.51 -15.12 -10.66
C PRO A 113 -14.02 -15.19 -10.95
N GLU A 114 -14.67 -16.33 -10.69
CA GLU A 114 -16.08 -16.54 -10.96
C GLU A 114 -16.99 -15.56 -10.20
N ILE A 115 -16.62 -15.21 -8.96
CA ILE A 115 -17.40 -14.28 -8.12
C ILE A 115 -16.81 -12.86 -8.13
N SER A 116 -15.70 -12.65 -8.82
CA SER A 116 -14.94 -11.40 -8.80
C SER A 116 -14.87 -10.72 -10.18
N GLN A 117 -15.73 -11.09 -11.12
CA GLN A 117 -15.67 -10.64 -12.52
C GLN A 117 -15.70 -9.12 -12.66
N GLY A 118 -16.55 -8.42 -11.90
CA GLY A 118 -16.59 -6.96 -11.93
C GLY A 118 -15.30 -6.29 -11.41
N ARG A 119 -14.63 -6.89 -10.43
CA ARG A 119 -13.31 -6.40 -9.97
C ARG A 119 -12.22 -6.65 -11.00
N LEU A 120 -12.24 -7.79 -11.66
CA LEU A 120 -11.30 -8.12 -12.74
C LEU A 120 -11.49 -7.18 -13.93
N GLU A 121 -12.73 -6.81 -14.27
CA GLU A 121 -13.02 -5.80 -15.28
C GLU A 121 -12.44 -4.42 -14.88
N ALA A 122 -12.62 -4.01 -13.63
CA ALA A 122 -12.01 -2.76 -13.12
C ALA A 122 -10.47 -2.81 -13.18
N LEU A 123 -9.86 -3.94 -12.84
CA LEU A 123 -8.40 -4.12 -12.91
C LEU A 123 -7.88 -4.04 -14.35
N ILE A 124 -8.55 -4.66 -15.33
CA ILE A 124 -8.10 -4.60 -16.72
C ILE A 124 -8.28 -3.20 -17.31
N ASN A 125 -9.34 -2.49 -16.92
CA ASN A 125 -9.51 -1.08 -17.29
C ASN A 125 -8.39 -0.21 -16.72
N PHE A 126 -8.02 -0.43 -15.46
CA PHE A 126 -6.86 0.25 -14.84
C PHE A 126 -5.57 -0.03 -15.62
N GLN A 127 -5.27 -1.29 -15.91
CA GLN A 127 -4.05 -1.68 -16.64
C GLN A 127 -4.02 -1.07 -18.04
N THR A 128 -5.13 -1.08 -18.76
CA THR A 128 -5.25 -0.47 -20.09
C THR A 128 -5.01 1.03 -20.03
N MET A 129 -5.65 1.73 -19.09
CA MET A 129 -5.49 3.17 -18.92
C MET A 129 -4.05 3.55 -18.58
N VAL A 130 -3.41 2.80 -17.68
CA VAL A 130 -2.01 3.05 -17.31
C VAL A 130 -1.08 2.81 -18.49
N ALA A 131 -1.28 1.72 -19.25
CA ALA A 131 -0.49 1.44 -20.45
C ALA A 131 -0.63 2.56 -21.50
N ASP A 132 -1.85 3.02 -21.76
CA ASP A 132 -2.14 4.09 -22.71
C ASP A 132 -1.49 5.42 -22.29
N LEU A 133 -1.63 5.81 -21.03
CA LEU A 133 -1.06 7.06 -20.50
C LEU A 133 0.46 7.05 -20.45
N THR A 134 1.06 5.92 -20.12
CA THR A 134 2.52 5.80 -20.03
C THR A 134 3.20 5.52 -21.36
N GLY A 135 2.45 5.09 -22.38
CA GLY A 135 3.00 4.67 -23.68
C GLY A 135 3.74 3.33 -23.61
N LEU A 136 3.57 2.56 -22.52
CA LEU A 136 4.18 1.24 -22.35
C LEU A 136 3.16 0.14 -22.65
N SER A 137 3.60 -0.94 -23.29
CA SER A 137 2.69 -2.00 -23.79
C SER A 137 2.09 -2.89 -22.70
N THR A 138 2.63 -2.85 -21.50
CA THR A 138 2.23 -3.77 -20.42
C THR A 138 2.18 -3.04 -19.10
N ALA A 139 1.10 -3.24 -18.35
CA ALA A 139 0.96 -2.78 -16.98
C ALA A 139 0.59 -3.95 -16.07
N ASN A 140 1.10 -3.96 -14.85
CA ASN A 140 0.61 -4.83 -13.77
C ASN A 140 -0.57 -4.15 -13.05
N ALA A 141 -1.11 -4.79 -12.04
CA ALA A 141 -1.98 -4.13 -11.05
C ALA A 141 -1.15 -3.17 -10.18
N SER A 142 -1.82 -2.35 -9.35
CA SER A 142 -1.14 -1.38 -8.50
C SER A 142 -0.17 -2.04 -7.50
N MET A 143 0.89 -1.31 -7.17
CA MET A 143 1.80 -1.62 -6.06
C MET A 143 1.32 -0.95 -4.77
N LEU A 144 2.01 -1.20 -3.65
CA LEU A 144 1.67 -0.62 -2.34
C LEU A 144 1.72 0.92 -2.36
N ASP A 145 2.81 1.47 -2.87
CA ASP A 145 3.06 2.91 -3.01
C ASP A 145 4.09 3.19 -4.13
N GLU A 146 4.28 4.48 -4.45
CA GLU A 146 5.21 4.92 -5.48
C GLU A 146 6.65 4.49 -5.19
N SER A 147 7.13 4.69 -3.97
CA SER A 147 8.50 4.36 -3.60
C SER A 147 8.79 2.87 -3.73
N THR A 148 7.82 2.02 -3.34
CA THR A 148 7.89 0.57 -3.53
C THR A 148 7.90 0.21 -5.02
N ALA A 149 7.07 0.88 -5.83
CA ALA A 149 7.05 0.65 -7.27
C ALA A 149 8.39 0.99 -7.93
N VAL A 150 9.03 2.09 -7.53
CA VAL A 150 10.38 2.46 -8.00
C VAL A 150 11.43 1.44 -7.57
N ALA A 151 11.36 0.96 -6.33
CA ALA A 151 12.29 -0.07 -5.84
C ALA A 151 12.14 -1.39 -6.61
N GLU A 152 10.92 -1.81 -6.91
CA GLU A 152 10.66 -2.97 -7.77
C GLU A 152 11.12 -2.72 -9.22
N GLY A 153 10.95 -1.48 -9.72
CA GLY A 153 11.51 -1.05 -11.00
C GLY A 153 13.04 -1.15 -11.07
N MET A 154 13.74 -0.72 -10.01
CA MET A 154 15.19 -0.91 -9.88
C MET A 154 15.58 -2.39 -9.95
N LEU A 155 14.86 -3.26 -9.22
CA LEU A 155 15.15 -4.69 -9.22
C LEU A 155 14.81 -5.35 -10.56
N LEU A 156 13.77 -4.88 -11.23
CA LEU A 156 13.44 -5.32 -12.58
C LEU A 156 14.54 -4.92 -13.56
N ALA A 157 14.97 -3.66 -13.52
CA ALA A 157 16.07 -3.16 -14.34
C ALA A 157 17.34 -3.97 -14.13
N ARG A 158 17.70 -4.28 -12.88
CA ARG A 158 18.86 -5.12 -12.57
C ARG A 158 18.80 -6.52 -13.22
N ARG A 159 17.61 -7.14 -13.23
CA ARG A 159 17.42 -8.48 -13.83
C ARG A 159 17.37 -8.46 -15.36
N ALA A 160 16.82 -7.39 -15.93
CA ALA A 160 16.51 -7.31 -17.37
C ALA A 160 17.58 -6.57 -18.18
N SER A 161 18.43 -5.74 -17.56
CA SER A 161 19.46 -4.99 -18.27
C SER A 161 20.53 -5.90 -18.86
N LYS A 162 21.19 -5.44 -19.90
CA LYS A 162 22.35 -6.12 -20.52
C LYS A 162 23.65 -5.82 -19.77
N SER A 163 23.67 -4.75 -18.98
CA SER A 163 24.84 -4.35 -18.18
C SER A 163 25.14 -5.33 -17.06
N LYS A 164 26.42 -5.54 -16.78
CA LYS A 164 26.90 -6.30 -15.62
C LYS A 164 27.27 -5.42 -14.43
N SER A 165 27.13 -4.12 -14.59
CA SER A 165 27.37 -3.15 -13.54
C SER A 165 26.44 -3.35 -12.34
N ASN A 166 26.89 -2.91 -11.18
CA ASN A 166 26.12 -2.90 -9.95
C ASN A 166 25.59 -1.50 -9.58
N VAL A 167 25.80 -0.54 -10.48
CA VAL A 167 25.46 0.87 -10.28
C VAL A 167 24.05 1.16 -10.77
N PHE A 168 23.25 1.79 -9.91
CA PHE A 168 21.96 2.37 -10.23
C PHE A 168 22.00 3.88 -9.96
N VAL A 169 21.72 4.68 -10.97
CA VAL A 169 21.74 6.13 -10.84
C VAL A 169 20.37 6.62 -10.40
N VAL A 170 20.33 7.57 -9.49
CA VAL A 170 19.11 8.14 -8.93
C VAL A 170 19.12 9.65 -9.15
N ASP A 171 18.04 10.19 -9.67
CA ASP A 171 17.86 11.63 -9.82
C ASP A 171 17.93 12.33 -8.46
N ALA A 172 18.78 13.33 -8.35
CA ALA A 172 18.93 14.14 -7.13
C ALA A 172 17.60 14.81 -6.74
N ASP A 173 16.78 15.19 -7.71
CA ASP A 173 15.47 15.81 -7.51
C ASP A 173 14.31 14.75 -7.39
N ALA A 174 14.64 13.50 -7.12
CA ALA A 174 13.64 12.49 -6.76
C ALA A 174 13.08 12.72 -5.35
N PHE A 175 11.88 12.20 -5.09
CA PHE A 175 11.25 12.33 -3.78
C PHE A 175 12.11 11.73 -2.66
N PRO A 176 12.29 12.44 -1.53
CA PRO A 176 13.16 11.97 -0.45
C PRO A 176 12.81 10.60 0.09
N GLN A 177 11.51 10.28 0.22
CA GLN A 177 11.04 8.98 0.69
C GLN A 177 11.37 7.86 -0.29
N THR A 178 11.34 8.14 -1.60
CA THR A 178 11.74 7.16 -2.63
C THR A 178 13.25 6.89 -2.56
N LYS A 179 14.07 7.95 -2.42
CA LYS A 179 15.52 7.80 -2.22
C LYS A 179 15.86 6.99 -0.97
N ALA A 180 15.17 7.25 0.15
CA ALA A 180 15.37 6.51 1.39
C ALA A 180 15.02 5.01 1.25
N LEU A 181 13.91 4.68 0.59
CA LEU A 181 13.54 3.28 0.35
C LEU A 181 14.52 2.59 -0.61
N LEU A 182 14.90 3.25 -1.70
CA LEU A 182 15.92 2.73 -2.61
C LEU A 182 17.23 2.42 -1.87
N SER A 183 17.70 3.32 -1.00
CA SER A 183 18.88 3.11 -0.19
C SER A 183 18.78 1.86 0.68
N THR A 184 17.64 1.66 1.35
CA THR A 184 17.40 0.47 2.19
C THR A 184 17.43 -0.82 1.36
N ARG A 185 16.76 -0.84 0.21
CA ARG A 185 16.68 -2.01 -0.67
C ARG A 185 18.03 -2.30 -1.34
N ALA A 186 18.72 -1.26 -1.79
CA ALA A 186 20.02 -1.36 -2.45
C ALA A 186 21.08 -1.94 -1.51
N ALA A 187 21.14 -1.44 -0.27
CA ALA A 187 22.11 -1.92 0.73
C ALA A 187 22.00 -3.44 0.99
N ALA A 188 20.77 -3.96 1.11
CA ALA A 188 20.52 -5.38 1.35
C ALA A 188 21.00 -6.28 0.18
N LEU A 189 21.11 -5.74 -1.04
CA LEU A 189 21.44 -6.45 -2.26
C LEU A 189 22.82 -6.09 -2.82
N GLY A 190 23.56 -5.25 -2.11
CA GLY A 190 24.88 -4.77 -2.54
C GLY A 190 24.81 -3.93 -3.82
N ILE A 191 23.70 -3.23 -4.09
CA ILE A 191 23.57 -2.30 -5.20
C ILE A 191 24.21 -0.97 -4.80
N GLU A 192 25.01 -0.40 -5.68
CA GLU A 192 25.58 0.92 -5.52
C GLU A 192 24.62 1.98 -6.07
N LEU A 193 24.12 2.85 -5.20
CA LEU A 193 23.31 4.00 -5.59
C LEU A 193 24.18 5.22 -5.82
N VAL A 194 24.05 5.84 -6.98
CA VAL A 194 24.78 7.06 -7.36
C VAL A 194 23.77 8.17 -7.62
N GLU A 195 23.72 9.16 -6.74
CA GLU A 195 22.85 10.32 -6.92
C GLU A 195 23.49 11.33 -7.90
N ARG A 196 22.71 11.86 -8.86
CA ARG A 196 23.13 12.83 -9.85
C ARG A 196 22.04 13.87 -10.11
N ASP A 197 22.44 15.11 -10.34
CA ASP A 197 21.55 16.13 -10.90
C ASP A 197 21.37 15.88 -12.41
N LEU A 198 20.35 15.11 -12.73
CA LEU A 198 20.08 14.72 -14.12
C LEU A 198 19.52 15.88 -14.93
N SER A 199 18.76 16.79 -14.32
CA SER A 199 18.26 18.01 -14.95
C SER A 199 19.38 19.00 -15.29
N GLY A 200 20.39 19.07 -14.43
CA GLY A 200 21.64 19.83 -14.63
C GLY A 200 22.60 19.20 -15.63
N ARG A 201 22.26 18.02 -16.18
CA ARG A 201 23.06 17.25 -17.14
C ARG A 201 24.40 16.77 -16.59
N GLU A 202 24.45 16.41 -15.31
CA GLU A 202 25.59 15.68 -14.78
C GLU A 202 25.76 14.36 -15.56
N ALA A 203 27.03 14.04 -15.90
CA ALA A 203 27.31 12.84 -16.66
C ALA A 203 26.96 11.57 -15.90
N LEU A 204 26.36 10.61 -16.59
CA LEU A 204 26.15 9.27 -16.06
C LEU A 204 27.51 8.53 -15.93
N PRO A 205 27.63 7.61 -14.97
CA PRO A 205 28.77 6.66 -14.95
C PRO A 205 28.86 5.90 -16.28
N GLU A 206 30.06 5.52 -16.67
CA GLU A 206 30.31 4.74 -17.92
C GLU A 206 29.57 3.40 -17.88
N GLU A 207 29.46 2.81 -16.68
CA GLU A 207 28.78 1.53 -16.48
C GLU A 207 27.66 1.69 -15.45
N LEU A 208 26.43 1.37 -15.85
CA LEU A 208 25.27 1.31 -14.96
C LEU A 208 24.28 0.25 -15.47
N PHE A 209 23.47 -0.32 -14.58
CA PHE A 209 22.38 -1.21 -14.99
C PHE A 209 21.05 -0.48 -15.13
N GLY A 210 20.93 0.73 -14.59
CA GLY A 210 19.73 1.53 -14.74
C GLY A 210 19.85 2.93 -14.17
N VAL A 211 18.91 3.77 -14.57
CA VAL A 211 18.73 5.15 -14.11
C VAL A 211 17.29 5.34 -13.64
N PHE A 212 17.10 6.11 -12.58
CA PHE A 212 15.78 6.51 -12.09
C PHE A 212 15.58 8.00 -12.27
N VAL A 213 14.46 8.37 -12.89
CA VAL A 213 14.02 9.74 -13.15
C VAL A 213 12.66 9.98 -12.50
N GLN A 214 12.52 11.08 -11.77
CA GLN A 214 11.23 11.58 -11.28
C GLN A 214 10.63 12.56 -12.29
N TYR A 215 9.36 12.35 -12.72
CA TYR A 215 8.76 13.07 -13.82
C TYR A 215 7.28 13.43 -13.57
N PRO A 216 6.96 14.68 -13.14
CA PRO A 216 7.85 15.78 -12.76
C PRO A 216 8.70 15.50 -11.52
N ALA A 217 9.77 16.31 -11.34
CA ALA A 217 10.68 16.22 -10.21
C ALA A 217 10.06 16.73 -8.89
N ALA A 218 10.71 16.45 -7.75
CA ALA A 218 10.23 16.85 -6.43
C ALA A 218 10.12 18.37 -6.24
N SER A 219 10.99 19.12 -6.91
CA SER A 219 10.93 20.61 -6.96
C SER A 219 9.79 21.15 -7.82
N GLY A 220 9.11 20.28 -8.58
CA GLY A 220 8.12 20.65 -9.60
C GLY A 220 8.75 20.97 -10.96
N LEU A 221 10.07 20.79 -11.11
CA LEU A 221 10.75 20.99 -12.39
C LEU A 221 10.25 19.96 -13.42
N VAL A 222 9.89 20.45 -14.60
CA VAL A 222 9.59 19.65 -15.79
C VAL A 222 10.72 19.86 -16.79
N TRP A 223 11.40 18.78 -17.14
CA TRP A 223 12.52 18.79 -18.07
C TRP A 223 12.46 17.57 -18.99
N ASP A 224 13.17 17.62 -20.12
CA ASP A 224 13.21 16.52 -21.09
C ASP A 224 14.27 15.47 -20.69
N PRO A 225 13.86 14.26 -20.25
CA PRO A 225 14.79 13.21 -19.84
C PRO A 225 15.35 12.36 -21.00
N SER A 226 14.97 12.60 -22.24
CA SER A 226 15.30 11.76 -23.40
C SER A 226 16.80 11.50 -23.51
N ALA A 227 17.64 12.54 -23.38
CA ALA A 227 19.09 12.38 -23.46
C ALA A 227 19.68 11.50 -22.35
N VAL A 228 19.12 11.52 -21.16
CA VAL A 228 19.54 10.68 -20.03
C VAL A 228 19.09 9.24 -20.26
N ILE A 229 17.87 9.04 -20.76
CA ILE A 229 17.32 7.72 -21.11
C ILE A 229 18.18 7.08 -22.21
N ASP A 230 18.48 7.80 -23.27
CA ASP A 230 19.32 7.34 -24.36
C ASP A 230 20.73 6.95 -23.88
N ALA A 231 21.35 7.80 -23.05
CA ALA A 231 22.67 7.51 -22.48
C ALA A 231 22.66 6.24 -21.60
N ALA A 232 21.62 6.02 -20.80
CA ALA A 232 21.45 4.80 -20.03
C ALA A 232 21.31 3.56 -20.94
N HIS A 233 20.53 3.67 -22.01
CA HIS A 233 20.36 2.59 -22.99
C HIS A 233 21.68 2.27 -23.73
N VAL A 234 22.44 3.28 -24.11
CA VAL A 234 23.79 3.08 -24.74
C VAL A 234 24.72 2.36 -23.79
N ALA A 235 24.68 2.63 -22.49
CA ALA A 235 25.46 1.92 -21.46
C ALA A 235 24.92 0.48 -21.17
N GLY A 236 23.85 0.06 -21.85
CA GLY A 236 23.20 -1.24 -21.65
C GLY A 236 22.30 -1.33 -20.43
N GLY A 237 22.05 -0.21 -19.77
CA GLY A 237 21.10 -0.06 -18.65
C GLY A 237 19.66 0.14 -19.11
N LEU A 238 18.76 0.31 -18.15
CA LEU A 238 17.34 0.61 -18.37
C LEU A 238 16.93 1.88 -17.61
N ALA A 239 15.96 2.60 -18.14
CA ALA A 239 15.36 3.74 -17.45
C ALA A 239 14.12 3.30 -16.65
N VAL A 240 14.04 3.77 -15.41
CA VAL A 240 12.87 3.67 -14.54
C VAL A 240 12.35 5.10 -14.34
N VAL A 241 11.09 5.33 -14.66
CA VAL A 241 10.48 6.67 -14.57
C VAL A 241 9.30 6.63 -13.62
N ALA A 242 9.35 7.42 -12.55
CA ALA A 242 8.18 7.68 -11.73
C ALA A 242 7.43 8.89 -12.30
N ALA A 243 6.30 8.63 -12.94
CA ALA A 243 5.52 9.63 -13.63
C ALA A 243 4.21 9.93 -12.90
N ASP A 244 3.85 11.20 -12.80
CA ASP A 244 2.50 11.60 -12.42
C ASP A 244 1.56 11.39 -13.62
N LEU A 245 0.60 10.47 -13.51
CA LEU A 245 -0.33 10.13 -14.59
C LEU A 245 -1.17 11.33 -15.05
N LEU A 246 -1.50 12.26 -14.14
CA LEU A 246 -2.23 13.48 -14.52
C LEU A 246 -1.33 14.40 -15.37
N ALA A 247 -0.06 14.52 -15.03
CA ALA A 247 0.90 15.30 -15.81
C ALA A 247 1.07 14.74 -17.23
N LEU A 248 0.98 13.40 -17.42
CA LEU A 248 1.08 12.75 -18.73
C LEU A 248 -0.06 13.12 -19.70
N THR A 249 -1.10 13.80 -19.23
CA THR A 249 -2.10 14.40 -20.13
C THR A 249 -1.61 15.69 -20.82
N LEU A 250 -0.49 16.24 -20.36
CA LEU A 250 0.08 17.51 -20.84
C LEU A 250 1.51 17.36 -21.38
N ILE A 251 2.25 16.36 -20.93
CA ILE A 251 3.65 16.11 -21.29
C ILE A 251 3.80 14.73 -21.93
N SER A 252 4.89 14.51 -22.66
CA SER A 252 5.16 13.25 -23.35
C SER A 252 5.23 12.08 -22.39
N SER A 253 4.66 10.95 -22.80
CA SER A 253 4.70 9.73 -22.00
C SER A 253 6.10 9.13 -21.95
N PRO A 254 6.50 8.48 -20.84
CA PRO A 254 7.82 7.84 -20.73
C PRO A 254 8.10 6.81 -21.82
N GLY A 255 7.06 6.10 -22.28
CA GLY A 255 7.20 5.09 -23.34
C GLY A 255 7.42 5.68 -24.75
N SER A 256 7.23 6.99 -24.91
CA SER A 256 7.49 7.70 -26.19
C SER A 256 8.83 8.43 -26.21
N LEU A 257 9.53 8.48 -25.08
CA LEU A 257 10.86 9.07 -24.92
C LEU A 257 11.93 8.00 -25.07
#